data_fb59c3aa7e6f4629b0aa3800179a7b47
#
_entry.id   fb59c3aa7e6f4629b0aa3800179a7b47
#
_cell.length_a   1.000
_cell.length_b   1.000
_cell.length_c   1.000
_cell.angle_alpha   90.00
_cell.angle_beta   90.00
_cell.angle_gamma   90.00
#
_symmetry.space_group_name_H-M   'P 1'
#
loop_
_entity.id
_entity.type
_entity.pdbx_description
1 polymer ?
#
loop_
_entity_poly.entity_id
_entity_poly.type
_entity_poly.pdbx_seq_one_letter_code
_entity_poly.pdbx_strand_id
1 'polypeptide(L)'
;MKRNHWHTAGSKKRQAAYKYGYKSGLELTVAEQIKSNAYEVCYETETLHYIVPESKHKYTPDFVFTKRDGTLMYIETKGRWTAVDRKKMKHVLKSNPDIDIRMVFQNPNQKISKASKTTYEAYAIKLGIPNVAKKEIPVEWMQECLKPGEEAQDPKRFFE
;
A
#
# COMPACT_ATOMS: atom_id res chain seq x y z
N MET A 1 -5.90 -11.33 -42.80
CA MET A 1 -6.24 -10.71 -41.52
C MET A 1 -5.12 -10.95 -40.52
N LYS A 2 -4.31 -9.94 -40.23
CA LYS A 2 -3.22 -10.04 -39.24
C LYS A 2 -3.79 -9.79 -37.85
N ARG A 3 -3.78 -10.77 -36.95
CA ARG A 3 -4.12 -10.62 -35.54
C ARG A 3 -3.05 -9.77 -34.87
N ASN A 4 -3.39 -8.57 -34.46
CA ASN A 4 -2.52 -7.73 -33.63
C ASN A 4 -2.30 -8.39 -32.26
N HIS A 5 -1.09 -8.90 -32.03
CA HIS A 5 -0.63 -9.43 -30.76
C HIS A 5 -0.30 -8.25 -29.83
N TRP A 6 -1.30 -7.72 -29.15
CA TRP A 6 -1.11 -6.79 -28.03
C TRP A 6 -0.69 -7.60 -26.78
N HIS A 7 0.51 -8.18 -26.79
CA HIS A 7 1.15 -8.61 -25.55
C HIS A 7 1.80 -7.40 -24.91
N THR A 8 1.02 -6.71 -24.08
CA THR A 8 1.45 -5.53 -23.36
C THR A 8 2.55 -5.89 -22.34
N ALA A 9 3.52 -4.99 -22.16
CA ALA A 9 4.58 -5.10 -21.14
C ALA A 9 4.06 -5.47 -19.74
N GLY A 10 2.78 -5.17 -19.47
CA GLY A 10 2.07 -5.57 -18.25
C GLY A 10 1.90 -7.08 -18.03
N SER A 11 1.85 -7.91 -19.10
CA SER A 11 1.73 -9.37 -18.93
C SER A 11 3.05 -10.01 -18.50
N LYS A 12 4.19 -9.55 -19.03
CA LYS A 12 5.53 -10.04 -18.66
C LYS A 12 5.87 -9.66 -17.21
N LYS A 13 5.57 -8.43 -16.81
CA LYS A 13 5.82 -7.97 -15.44
C LYS A 13 4.92 -8.68 -14.42
N ARG A 14 3.70 -9.03 -14.79
CA ARG A 14 2.80 -9.84 -13.95
C ARG A 14 3.32 -11.28 -13.77
N GLN A 15 3.83 -11.92 -14.83
CA GLN A 15 4.43 -13.25 -14.73
C GLN A 15 5.70 -13.23 -13.87
N ALA A 16 6.56 -12.19 -14.01
CA ALA A 16 7.72 -11.99 -13.16
C ALA A 16 7.30 -11.82 -11.69
N ALA A 17 6.26 -11.04 -11.40
CA ALA A 17 5.76 -10.85 -10.05
C ALA A 17 5.40 -12.18 -9.37
N TYR A 18 4.63 -13.03 -10.03
CA TYR A 18 4.27 -14.36 -9.48
C TYR A 18 5.51 -15.24 -9.23
N LYS A 19 6.51 -15.19 -10.11
CA LYS A 19 7.76 -15.94 -9.93
C LYS A 19 8.52 -15.55 -8.67
N TYR A 20 8.42 -14.28 -8.25
CA TYR A 20 9.06 -13.75 -7.04
C TYR A 20 8.12 -13.69 -5.83
N GLY A 21 6.93 -14.31 -5.90
CA GLY A 21 5.98 -14.39 -4.79
C GLY A 21 5.04 -13.19 -4.64
N TYR A 22 5.10 -12.21 -5.55
CA TYR A 22 4.20 -11.05 -5.54
C TYR A 22 2.92 -11.33 -6.34
N LYS A 23 1.80 -10.75 -5.92
CA LYS A 23 0.48 -10.96 -6.54
C LYS A 23 0.24 -10.06 -7.75
N SER A 24 1.03 -9.00 -7.93
CA SER A 24 0.88 -8.07 -9.05
C SER A 24 2.20 -7.47 -9.53
N GLY A 25 2.21 -6.99 -10.79
CA GLY A 25 3.37 -6.28 -11.32
C GLY A 25 3.64 -4.93 -10.64
N LEU A 26 2.64 -4.31 -10.01
CA LEU A 26 2.81 -3.09 -9.22
C LEU A 26 3.56 -3.39 -7.91
N GLU A 27 3.16 -4.45 -7.21
CA GLU A 27 3.84 -4.90 -5.97
C GLU A 27 5.32 -5.23 -6.25
N LEU A 28 5.61 -5.94 -7.35
CA LEU A 28 6.99 -6.18 -7.77
C LEU A 28 7.75 -4.86 -7.99
N THR A 29 7.15 -3.86 -8.66
CA THR A 29 7.80 -2.56 -8.88
C THR A 29 8.11 -1.86 -7.56
N VAL A 30 7.17 -1.87 -6.62
CA VAL A 30 7.35 -1.26 -5.31
C VAL A 30 8.42 -2.00 -4.50
N ALA A 31 8.41 -3.33 -4.52
CA ALA A 31 9.43 -4.13 -3.83
C ALA A 31 10.84 -3.90 -4.40
N GLU A 32 10.97 -3.81 -5.73
CA GLU A 32 12.23 -3.46 -6.40
C GLU A 32 12.72 -2.06 -5.97
N GLN A 33 11.82 -1.09 -5.88
CA GLN A 33 12.13 0.27 -5.40
C GLN A 33 12.60 0.26 -3.94
N ILE A 34 11.89 -0.44 -3.06
CA ILE A 34 12.27 -0.55 -1.63
C ILE A 34 13.68 -1.11 -1.51
N LYS A 35 13.96 -2.23 -2.19
CA LYS A 35 15.27 -2.87 -2.20
C LYS A 35 16.37 -1.96 -2.76
N SER A 36 16.11 -1.24 -3.86
CA SER A 36 17.09 -0.34 -4.47
C SER A 36 17.46 0.85 -3.59
N ASN A 37 16.59 1.24 -2.66
CA ASN A 37 16.83 2.27 -1.66
C ASN A 37 17.42 1.71 -0.33
N ALA A 38 17.81 0.42 -0.31
CA ALA A 38 18.39 -0.28 0.84
C ALA A 38 17.50 -0.25 2.10
N TYR A 39 16.18 -0.36 1.93
CA TYR A 39 15.24 -0.60 3.02
C TYR A 39 14.86 -2.08 3.09
N GLU A 40 14.59 -2.54 4.29
CA GLU A 40 13.93 -3.82 4.54
C GLU A 40 12.43 -3.60 4.71
N VAL A 41 11.65 -4.56 4.24
CA VAL A 41 10.20 -4.55 4.38
C VAL A 41 9.69 -5.98 4.48
N CYS A 42 8.71 -6.16 5.34
CA CYS A 42 7.95 -7.40 5.39
C CYS A 42 6.81 -7.33 4.37
N TYR A 43 6.67 -8.38 3.57
CA TYR A 43 5.61 -8.50 2.58
C TYR A 43 4.51 -9.44 3.09
N GLU A 44 3.29 -8.91 3.21
CA GLU A 44 2.09 -9.63 3.68
C GLU A 44 2.26 -10.38 5.02
N THR A 45 3.12 -9.90 5.92
CA THR A 45 3.38 -10.57 7.20
C THR A 45 2.39 -10.17 8.29
N GLU A 46 1.81 -8.97 8.21
CA GLU A 46 0.90 -8.45 9.22
C GLU A 46 -0.56 -8.66 8.84
N THR A 47 -1.38 -8.95 9.84
CA THR A 47 -2.82 -9.10 9.67
C THR A 47 -3.56 -8.11 10.55
N LEU A 48 -4.32 -7.22 9.94
CA LEU A 48 -5.20 -6.29 10.62
C LEU A 48 -6.60 -6.87 10.73
N HIS A 49 -7.16 -6.83 11.94
CA HIS A 49 -8.53 -7.26 12.18
C HIS A 49 -9.49 -6.06 12.06
N TYR A 50 -10.62 -6.28 11.42
CA TYR A 50 -11.69 -5.29 11.35
C TYR A 50 -13.04 -5.99 11.52
N ILE A 51 -14.05 -5.26 11.99
CA ILE A 51 -15.40 -5.78 12.19
C ILE A 51 -16.29 -5.20 11.09
N VAL A 52 -16.89 -6.10 10.30
CA VAL A 52 -18.09 -5.77 9.54
C VAL A 52 -19.26 -6.14 10.45
N PRO A 53 -20.35 -5.35 10.52
CA PRO A 53 -21.50 -5.72 11.34
C PRO A 53 -21.83 -7.22 11.14
N GLU A 54 -21.81 -7.98 12.22
CA GLU A 54 -22.07 -9.42 12.30
C GLU A 54 -20.94 -10.39 11.92
N SER A 55 -19.75 -9.92 11.47
CA SER A 55 -18.64 -10.84 11.19
C SER A 55 -17.26 -10.21 11.40
N LYS A 56 -16.31 -11.03 11.87
CA LYS A 56 -14.89 -10.66 11.98
C LYS A 56 -14.18 -10.97 10.67
N HIS A 57 -13.44 -10.02 10.15
CA HIS A 57 -12.65 -10.16 8.94
C HIS A 57 -11.19 -9.85 9.19
N LYS A 58 -10.32 -10.33 8.31
CA LYS A 58 -8.89 -10.03 8.31
C LYS A 58 -8.54 -9.15 7.11
N TYR A 59 -7.60 -8.25 7.33
CA TYR A 59 -7.02 -7.41 6.30
C TYR A 59 -5.50 -7.44 6.45
N THR A 60 -4.80 -7.75 5.37
CA THR A 60 -3.34 -7.83 5.32
C THR A 60 -2.85 -6.79 4.34
N PRO A 61 -2.17 -5.73 4.79
CA PRO A 61 -1.51 -4.75 3.92
C PRO A 61 -0.40 -5.39 3.10
N ASP A 62 -0.08 -4.79 1.94
CA ASP A 62 0.94 -5.34 1.04
C ASP A 62 2.35 -5.24 1.67
N PHE A 63 2.70 -4.09 2.29
CA PHE A 63 4.02 -3.87 2.89
C PHE A 63 3.89 -3.20 4.25
N VAL A 64 4.85 -3.51 5.13
CA VAL A 64 4.95 -2.96 6.49
C VAL A 64 6.36 -2.44 6.73
N PHE A 65 6.47 -1.20 7.15
CA PHE A 65 7.71 -0.58 7.59
C PHE A 65 7.67 -0.30 9.09
N THR A 66 8.83 -0.43 9.75
CA THR A 66 9.01 0.11 11.09
C THR A 66 9.56 1.53 10.97
N LYS A 67 8.86 2.50 11.55
CA LYS A 67 9.33 3.88 11.61
C LYS A 67 10.40 4.07 12.69
N ARG A 68 11.14 5.18 12.63
CA ARG A 68 12.20 5.51 13.60
C ARG A 68 11.68 5.67 15.03
N ASP A 69 10.41 6.01 15.20
CA ASP A 69 9.73 6.08 16.49
C ASP A 69 9.20 4.74 17.00
N GLY A 70 9.49 3.64 16.29
CA GLY A 70 9.05 2.29 16.62
C GLY A 70 7.60 1.97 16.20
N THR A 71 6.84 2.92 15.66
CA THR A 71 5.50 2.67 15.14
C THR A 71 5.55 2.03 13.75
N LEU A 72 4.43 1.47 13.29
CA LEU A 72 4.35 0.81 11.99
C LEU A 72 3.68 1.72 10.96
N MET A 73 4.24 1.73 9.76
CA MET A 73 3.64 2.33 8.57
C MET A 73 3.29 1.20 7.58
N TYR A 74 2.07 1.21 7.13
CA TYR A 74 1.55 0.21 6.18
C TYR A 74 1.39 0.83 4.80
N ILE A 75 1.83 0.10 3.77
CA ILE A 75 1.64 0.50 2.38
C ILE A 75 0.70 -0.48 1.69
N GLU A 76 -0.33 0.07 1.09
CA GLU A 76 -1.26 -0.67 0.24
C GLU A 76 -1.11 -0.23 -1.20
N THR A 77 -0.92 -1.16 -2.12
CA THR A 77 -0.80 -0.87 -3.56
C THR A 77 -2.09 -1.22 -4.30
N LYS A 78 -2.55 -0.35 -5.19
CA LYS A 78 -3.77 -0.59 -5.97
C LYS A 78 -3.60 -0.22 -7.44
N GLY A 79 -3.70 -1.24 -8.30
CA GLY A 79 -3.91 -1.03 -9.74
C GLY A 79 -5.36 -0.63 -10.01
N ARG A 80 -6.31 -1.43 -9.52
CA ARG A 80 -7.75 -1.16 -9.57
C ARG A 80 -8.32 -1.17 -8.16
N TRP A 81 -9.04 -0.11 -7.78
CA TRP A 81 -9.67 0.03 -6.47
C TRP A 81 -11.18 -0.09 -6.59
N THR A 82 -11.70 -1.29 -6.41
CA THR A 82 -13.12 -1.61 -6.60
C THR A 82 -13.99 -1.02 -5.48
N ALA A 83 -15.31 -1.00 -5.68
CA ALA A 83 -16.24 -0.55 -4.65
C ALA A 83 -16.16 -1.44 -3.39
N VAL A 84 -15.92 -2.75 -3.58
CA VAL A 84 -15.75 -3.71 -2.47
C VAL A 84 -14.48 -3.38 -1.67
N ASP A 85 -13.35 -3.12 -2.36
CA ASP A 85 -12.09 -2.74 -1.71
C ASP A 85 -12.24 -1.44 -0.92
N ARG A 86 -12.92 -0.43 -1.49
CA ARG A 86 -13.18 0.84 -0.82
C ARG A 86 -14.06 0.67 0.43
N LYS A 87 -15.09 -0.19 0.35
CA LYS A 87 -15.92 -0.51 1.51
C LYS A 87 -15.10 -1.21 2.59
N LYS A 88 -14.27 -2.20 2.21
CA LYS A 88 -13.36 -2.89 3.12
C LYS A 88 -12.42 -1.91 3.82
N MET A 89 -11.72 -1.05 3.07
CA MET A 89 -10.80 -0.05 3.62
C MET A 89 -11.50 0.88 4.62
N LYS A 90 -12.73 1.32 4.33
CA LYS A 90 -13.52 2.11 5.29
C LYS A 90 -13.72 1.39 6.63
N HIS A 91 -13.97 0.08 6.61
CA HIS A 91 -14.12 -0.71 7.84
C HIS A 91 -12.79 -0.88 8.56
N VAL A 92 -11.70 -1.13 7.82
CA VAL A 92 -10.34 -1.24 8.40
C VAL A 92 -9.98 0.04 9.16
N LEU A 93 -10.13 1.21 8.52
CA LEU A 93 -9.83 2.51 9.13
C LEU A 93 -10.72 2.78 10.35
N LYS A 94 -12.01 2.43 10.27
CA LYS A 94 -12.93 2.61 11.41
C LYS A 94 -12.55 1.74 12.61
N SER A 95 -12.03 0.54 12.36
CA SER A 95 -11.64 -0.41 13.42
C SER A 95 -10.21 -0.17 13.94
N ASN A 96 -9.41 0.61 13.23
CA ASN A 96 -8.02 0.92 13.56
C ASN A 96 -7.78 2.43 13.33
N PRO A 97 -8.30 3.30 14.22
CA PRO A 97 -8.29 4.75 13.98
C PRO A 97 -6.88 5.36 13.91
N ASP A 98 -5.91 4.77 14.60
CA ASP A 98 -4.54 5.28 14.69
C ASP A 98 -3.57 4.62 13.68
N ILE A 99 -4.11 3.86 12.70
CA ILE A 99 -3.28 3.17 11.72
C ILE A 99 -2.65 4.17 10.73
N ASP A 100 -1.33 4.12 10.56
CA ASP A 100 -0.63 4.83 9.48
C ASP A 100 -0.63 3.95 8.21
N ILE A 101 -1.73 3.99 7.48
CA ILE A 101 -1.83 3.32 6.18
C ILE A 101 -1.76 4.34 5.05
N ARG A 102 -0.89 4.08 4.08
CA ARG A 102 -0.64 4.94 2.91
C ARG A 102 -0.88 4.16 1.63
N MET A 103 -1.36 4.82 0.60
CA MET A 103 -1.76 4.15 -0.64
C MET A 103 -0.87 4.53 -1.82
N VAL A 104 -0.44 3.52 -2.57
CA VAL A 104 0.26 3.67 -3.85
C VAL A 104 -0.66 3.19 -4.97
N PHE A 105 -1.12 4.08 -5.81
CA PHE A 105 -1.96 3.75 -6.95
C PHE A 105 -1.16 3.66 -8.24
N GLN A 106 -1.50 2.73 -9.11
CA GLN A 106 -1.01 2.75 -10.48
C GLN A 106 -1.44 4.05 -11.20
N ASN A 107 -2.66 4.54 -10.92
CA ASN A 107 -3.17 5.82 -11.39
C ASN A 107 -4.12 6.44 -10.35
N PRO A 108 -3.64 7.36 -9.49
CA PRO A 108 -4.46 8.02 -8.47
C PRO A 108 -5.59 8.88 -9.07
N ASN A 109 -5.41 9.39 -10.30
CA ASN A 109 -6.39 10.20 -11.01
C ASN A 109 -7.53 9.35 -11.64
N GLN A 110 -7.47 8.03 -11.55
CA GLN A 110 -8.54 7.16 -12.03
C GLN A 110 -9.81 7.41 -11.23
N LYS A 111 -10.95 7.58 -11.94
CA LYS A 111 -12.26 7.76 -11.32
C LYS A 111 -12.73 6.48 -10.64
N ILE A 112 -13.43 6.62 -9.51
CA ILE A 112 -14.01 5.50 -8.75
C ILE A 112 -15.11 4.74 -9.51
N SER A 113 -15.74 5.38 -10.50
CA SER A 113 -16.68 4.79 -11.48
C SER A 113 -16.74 5.67 -12.72
N LYS A 114 -17.33 5.14 -13.82
CA LYS A 114 -17.51 5.89 -15.07
C LYS A 114 -18.34 7.16 -14.88
N ALA A 115 -19.34 7.13 -14.01
CA ALA A 115 -20.26 8.25 -13.76
C ALA A 115 -19.73 9.23 -12.69
N SER A 116 -18.68 8.88 -11.96
CA SER A 116 -18.16 9.71 -10.87
C SER A 116 -17.11 10.71 -11.35
N LYS A 117 -17.11 11.90 -10.75
CA LYS A 117 -16.01 12.87 -10.87
C LYS A 117 -14.90 12.62 -9.83
N THR A 118 -15.18 11.82 -8.79
CA THR A 118 -14.24 11.53 -7.71
C THR A 118 -13.15 10.57 -8.19
N THR A 119 -11.88 10.92 -7.97
CA THR A 119 -10.71 10.09 -8.25
C THR A 119 -10.41 9.14 -7.09
N TYR A 120 -9.50 8.18 -7.31
CA TYR A 120 -9.00 7.30 -6.24
C TYR A 120 -8.32 8.11 -5.13
N GLU A 121 -7.45 9.06 -5.49
CA GLU A 121 -6.81 9.97 -4.56
C GLU A 121 -7.83 10.75 -3.72
N ALA A 122 -8.76 11.45 -4.38
CA ALA A 122 -9.79 12.23 -3.69
C ALA A 122 -10.65 11.35 -2.76
N TYR A 123 -10.92 10.11 -3.15
CA TYR A 123 -11.67 9.18 -2.30
C TYR A 123 -10.84 8.66 -1.13
N ALA A 124 -9.54 8.38 -1.31
CA ALA A 124 -8.64 7.99 -0.24
C ALA A 124 -8.54 9.09 0.83
N ILE A 125 -8.31 10.34 0.41
CA ILE A 125 -8.30 11.52 1.28
C ILE A 125 -9.62 11.66 2.05
N LYS A 126 -10.75 11.47 1.37
CA LYS A 126 -12.08 11.49 2.01
C LYS A 126 -12.25 10.40 3.08
N LEU A 127 -11.55 9.28 2.96
CA LEU A 127 -11.53 8.21 3.96
C LEU A 127 -10.57 8.49 5.12
N GLY A 128 -9.82 9.59 5.11
CA GLY A 128 -8.81 9.90 6.11
C GLY A 128 -7.43 9.32 5.82
N ILE A 129 -7.16 8.93 4.56
CA ILE A 129 -5.83 8.54 4.08
C ILE A 129 -5.20 9.73 3.37
N PRO A 130 -4.40 10.57 4.06
CA PRO A 130 -3.86 11.80 3.47
C PRO A 130 -2.72 11.55 2.51
N ASN A 131 -2.04 10.40 2.65
CA ASN A 131 -0.83 10.07 1.92
C ASN A 131 -1.14 9.13 0.75
N VAL A 132 -1.01 9.64 -0.47
CA VAL A 132 -1.25 8.91 -1.72
C VAL A 132 -0.09 9.16 -2.69
N ALA A 133 0.37 8.10 -3.34
CA ALA A 133 1.44 8.16 -4.32
C ALA A 133 1.06 7.46 -5.63
N LYS A 134 1.84 7.72 -6.69
CA LYS A 134 1.68 7.13 -8.02
C LYS A 134 2.85 6.22 -8.34
N LYS A 135 2.56 4.91 -8.47
CA LYS A 135 3.49 3.85 -8.90
C LYS A 135 4.68 3.57 -7.98
N GLU A 136 5.13 4.56 -7.22
CA GLU A 136 6.32 4.48 -6.37
C GLU A 136 6.02 5.04 -4.99
N ILE A 137 6.74 4.54 -4.00
CA ILE A 137 6.70 5.12 -2.65
C ILE A 137 7.55 6.38 -2.66
N PRO A 138 7.02 7.55 -2.22
CA PRO A 138 7.82 8.75 -2.02
C PRO A 138 9.03 8.49 -1.12
N VAL A 139 10.18 9.05 -1.49
CA VAL A 139 11.42 8.90 -0.72
C VAL A 139 11.24 9.42 0.71
N GLU A 140 10.45 10.48 0.87
CA GLU A 140 10.11 11.09 2.16
C GLU A 140 9.43 10.09 3.11
N TRP A 141 8.56 9.21 2.58
CA TRP A 141 7.92 8.17 3.41
C TRP A 141 8.94 7.12 3.87
N MET A 142 9.85 6.73 2.99
CA MET A 142 10.92 5.79 3.34
C MET A 142 11.92 6.39 4.35
N GLN A 143 12.18 7.70 4.29
CA GLN A 143 13.05 8.39 5.24
C GLN A 143 12.50 8.40 6.68
N GLU A 144 11.20 8.24 6.85
CA GLU A 144 10.59 8.07 8.18
C GLU A 144 10.93 6.72 8.82
N CYS A 145 11.39 5.75 8.03
CA CYS A 145 11.55 4.36 8.43
C CYS A 145 12.99 4.01 8.79
N LEU A 146 13.13 2.92 9.56
CA LEU A 146 14.44 2.34 9.90
C LEU A 146 15.05 1.66 8.68
N LYS A 147 16.36 1.78 8.53
CA LYS A 147 17.16 0.97 7.62
C LYS A 147 17.66 -0.30 8.32
N PRO A 148 18.10 -1.32 7.55
CA PRO A 148 18.70 -2.51 8.12
C PRO A 148 19.81 -2.16 9.10
N GLY A 149 19.74 -2.72 10.32
CA GLY A 149 20.71 -2.49 11.39
C GLY A 149 20.50 -1.21 12.22
N GLU A 150 19.50 -0.38 11.88
CA GLU A 150 19.09 0.74 12.74
C GLU A 150 18.09 0.26 13.81
N GLU A 151 18.19 0.80 15.03
CA GLU A 151 17.24 0.55 16.12
C GLU A 151 16.26 1.72 16.25
N ALA A 152 15.02 1.42 16.66
CA ALA A 152 14.02 2.43 16.95
C ALA A 152 14.47 3.33 18.10
N GLN A 153 14.26 4.63 17.97
CA GLN A 153 14.50 5.57 19.06
C GLN A 153 13.42 5.35 20.13
N ASP A 154 13.84 5.11 21.39
CA ASP A 154 12.89 5.04 22.51
C ASP A 154 12.28 6.45 22.74
N PRO A 155 10.96 6.61 22.56
CA PRO A 155 10.32 7.90 22.78
C PRO A 155 10.47 8.43 24.22
N LYS A 156 10.78 7.56 25.20
CA LYS A 156 10.95 7.95 26.60
C LYS A 156 12.31 8.59 26.90
N ARG A 157 13.28 8.51 25.99
CA ARG A 157 14.63 9.04 26.18
C ARG A 157 14.73 10.58 26.22
N PHE A 158 13.65 11.27 25.89
CA PHE A 158 13.60 12.74 25.84
C PHE A 158 12.95 13.37 27.10
N PHE A 159 12.59 12.56 28.11
CA PHE A 159 11.94 13.03 29.33
C PHE A 159 12.74 12.73 30.62
N GLU A 160 14.05 12.44 30.51
CA GLU A 160 14.97 12.36 31.64
C GLU A 160 15.81 13.64 31.79
#